data_cd64edb3ed23b813d58d1a7ed5a1ea88
#
_entry.id   cd64edb3ed23b813d58d1a7ed5a1ea88
#
_cell.length_a   1.000
_cell.length_b   1.000
_cell.length_c   1.000
_cell.angle_alpha   90.00
_cell.angle_beta   90.00
_cell.angle_gamma   90.00
#
_symmetry.space_group_name_H-M   'P 1'
#
loop_
_entity.id
_entity.type
_entity.pdbx_description
1 polymer ?
#
loop_
_entity_poly.entity_id
_entity_poly.type
_entity_poly.pdbx_seq_one_letter_code
_entity_poly.pdbx_strand_id
1 'polypeptide(L)'
;MAGRVEGKVAFITGAARGQGRSHAVRLAQEGADIIAIDVCKRISSNEDIPAPTPDDLAETADLVKNLNRRIVTAEVDVRDYDALKAAVDSGVEQLGKLDIIVANAGIGNGGQTLDHTSEADWTDMIDVNLSGVWKSVKAAVPHILQGGRGGSIILTSSVGGLKAYPH
;
A
#
# COMPACT_ATOMS: atom_id res chain seq x y z
N MET A 1 10.20 22.96 -13.43
CA MET A 1 11.31 22.14 -12.88
C MET A 1 10.82 20.70 -12.87
N ALA A 2 11.67 19.72 -13.20
CA ALA A 2 11.32 18.31 -13.07
C ALA A 2 11.01 18.00 -11.60
N GLY A 3 10.03 17.12 -11.36
CA GLY A 3 9.68 16.67 -10.00
C GLY A 3 10.80 15.83 -9.38
N ARG A 4 10.81 15.70 -8.05
CA ARG A 4 11.85 14.96 -7.30
C ARG A 4 11.93 13.48 -7.67
N VAL A 5 10.83 12.89 -8.15
CA VAL A 5 10.73 11.50 -8.59
C VAL A 5 10.24 11.40 -10.04
N GLU A 6 10.60 12.40 -10.86
CA GLU A 6 10.23 12.45 -12.28
C GLU A 6 10.64 11.17 -13.01
N GLY A 7 9.68 10.58 -13.72
CA GLY A 7 9.86 9.34 -14.48
C GLY A 7 10.11 8.09 -13.63
N LYS A 8 9.92 8.11 -12.31
CA LYS A 8 9.94 6.92 -11.44
C LYS A 8 8.59 6.20 -11.47
N VAL A 9 8.58 4.95 -11.02
CA VAL A 9 7.37 4.17 -10.80
C VAL A 9 7.33 3.73 -9.34
N ALA A 10 6.20 4.02 -8.67
CA ALA A 10 5.98 3.69 -7.26
C ALA A 10 4.86 2.65 -7.11
N PHE A 11 5.13 1.59 -6.35
CA PHE A 11 4.14 0.62 -5.90
C PHE A 11 3.68 0.98 -4.48
N ILE A 12 2.37 1.07 -4.26
CA ILE A 12 1.76 1.52 -3.01
C ILE A 12 0.65 0.56 -2.60
N THR A 13 0.69 0.06 -1.37
CA THR A 13 -0.37 -0.76 -0.78
C THR A 13 -1.26 0.06 0.16
N GLY A 14 -2.55 -0.30 0.27
CA GLY A 14 -3.53 0.47 1.04
C GLY A 14 -3.81 1.84 0.41
N ALA A 15 -3.91 1.88 -0.92
CA ALA A 15 -3.92 3.10 -1.72
C ALA A 15 -5.30 3.70 -1.95
N ALA A 16 -6.38 3.03 -1.55
CA ALA A 16 -7.75 3.50 -1.79
C ALA A 16 -8.05 4.82 -1.06
N ARG A 17 -7.43 5.04 0.10
CA ARG A 17 -7.71 6.23 0.94
C ARG A 17 -6.55 6.59 1.88
N GLY A 18 -6.76 7.63 2.70
CA GLY A 18 -5.86 8.00 3.81
C GLY A 18 -4.43 8.27 3.34
N GLN A 19 -3.47 7.69 4.06
CA GLN A 19 -2.05 7.91 3.76
C GLN A 19 -1.64 7.32 2.42
N GLY A 20 -2.14 6.12 2.04
CA GLY A 20 -1.80 5.49 0.78
C GLY A 20 -2.24 6.34 -0.43
N ARG A 21 -3.47 6.88 -0.41
CA ARG A 21 -3.92 7.85 -1.42
C ARG A 21 -3.04 9.10 -1.43
N SER A 22 -2.73 9.65 -0.25
CA SER A 22 -1.87 10.83 -0.14
C SER A 22 -0.47 10.58 -0.73
N HIS A 23 0.11 9.40 -0.50
CA HIS A 23 1.39 9.01 -1.10
C HIS A 23 1.28 8.90 -2.62
N ALA A 24 0.21 8.27 -3.15
CA ALA A 24 -0.01 8.15 -4.59
C ALA A 24 -0.08 9.52 -5.27
N VAL A 25 -0.92 10.40 -4.73
CA VAL A 25 -1.09 11.76 -5.25
C VAL A 25 0.21 12.56 -5.12
N ARG A 26 0.89 12.50 -3.98
CA ARG A 26 2.11 13.28 -3.76
C ARG A 26 3.26 12.82 -4.67
N LEU A 27 3.46 11.52 -4.83
CA LEU A 27 4.48 10.99 -5.73
C LEU A 27 4.14 11.31 -7.19
N ALA A 28 2.86 11.28 -7.58
CA ALA A 28 2.42 11.68 -8.90
C ALA A 28 2.67 13.19 -9.17
N GLN A 29 2.42 14.07 -8.20
CA GLN A 29 2.77 15.50 -8.27
C GLN A 29 4.26 15.74 -8.52
N GLU A 30 5.11 14.84 -8.00
CA GLU A 30 6.57 14.89 -8.16
C GLU A 30 7.05 14.09 -9.39
N GLY A 31 6.13 13.62 -10.25
CA GLY A 31 6.42 13.04 -11.55
C GLY A 31 6.49 11.52 -11.63
N ALA A 32 6.08 10.79 -10.59
CA ALA A 32 6.02 9.33 -10.64
C ALA A 32 4.74 8.81 -11.30
N ASP A 33 4.85 7.66 -11.96
CA ASP A 33 3.71 6.79 -12.29
C ASP A 33 3.45 5.82 -11.13
N ILE A 34 2.22 5.33 -10.98
CA ILE A 34 1.76 4.64 -9.77
C ILE A 34 1.23 3.24 -10.08
N ILE A 35 1.62 2.26 -9.27
CA ILE A 35 0.94 0.97 -9.11
C ILE A 35 0.27 1.03 -7.73
N ALA A 36 -1.06 1.01 -7.69
CA ALA A 36 -1.83 1.20 -6.48
C ALA A 36 -2.71 -0.03 -6.21
N ILE A 37 -2.58 -0.62 -5.03
CA ILE A 37 -3.46 -1.72 -4.62
C ILE A 37 -4.15 -1.41 -3.30
N ASP A 38 -5.35 -1.96 -3.15
CA ASP A 38 -6.10 -1.97 -1.90
C ASP A 38 -6.98 -3.20 -1.85
N VAL A 39 -7.38 -3.62 -0.66
CA VAL A 39 -8.29 -4.76 -0.49
C VAL A 39 -9.74 -4.39 -0.81
N CYS A 40 -10.08 -3.12 -0.77
CA CYS A 40 -11.39 -2.53 -1.05
C CYS A 40 -12.55 -3.18 -0.28
N LYS A 41 -12.27 -3.72 0.89
CA LYS A 41 -13.26 -4.34 1.80
C LYS A 41 -12.80 -4.25 3.25
N ARG A 42 -13.72 -4.51 4.18
CA ARG A 42 -13.40 -4.60 5.61
C ARG A 42 -12.59 -5.86 5.90
N ILE A 43 -11.51 -5.70 6.67
CA ILE A 43 -10.73 -6.80 7.25
C ILE A 43 -10.91 -6.80 8.78
N SER A 44 -10.74 -5.64 9.41
CA SER A 44 -10.79 -5.50 10.87
C SER A 44 -12.21 -5.51 11.40
N SER A 45 -12.42 -6.03 12.61
CA SER A 45 -13.65 -5.92 13.39
C SER A 45 -13.98 -4.48 13.80
N ASN A 46 -13.03 -3.55 13.71
CA ASN A 46 -13.25 -2.15 14.06
C ASN A 46 -14.21 -1.47 13.06
N GLU A 47 -15.45 -1.22 13.52
CA GLU A 47 -16.50 -0.57 12.73
C GLU A 47 -16.40 0.96 12.73
N ASP A 48 -15.64 1.56 13.64
CA ASP A 48 -15.48 3.02 13.74
C ASP A 48 -14.73 3.60 12.53
N ILE A 49 -13.93 2.77 11.85
CA ILE A 49 -13.24 3.17 10.63
C ILE A 49 -14.01 2.63 9.42
N PRO A 50 -14.53 3.48 8.53
CA PRO A 50 -15.19 3.03 7.30
C PRO A 50 -14.29 2.07 6.50
N ALA A 51 -14.85 1.00 5.94
CA ALA A 51 -14.09 0.13 5.04
C ALA A 51 -13.71 0.87 3.76
N PRO A 52 -12.53 0.61 3.17
CA PRO A 52 -12.22 1.09 1.83
C PRO A 52 -13.14 0.41 0.81
N THR A 53 -13.45 1.10 -0.28
CA THR A 53 -14.32 0.62 -1.36
C THR A 53 -13.58 0.65 -2.70
N PRO A 54 -14.08 -0.07 -3.73
CA PRO A 54 -13.57 0.07 -5.09
C PRO A 54 -13.65 1.51 -5.62
N ASP A 55 -14.70 2.25 -5.25
CA ASP A 55 -14.87 3.66 -5.64
C ASP A 55 -13.78 4.55 -5.01
N ASP A 56 -13.36 4.26 -3.78
CA ASP A 56 -12.23 4.97 -3.16
C ASP A 56 -10.92 4.76 -3.94
N LEU A 57 -10.69 3.54 -4.44
CA LEU A 57 -9.51 3.23 -5.24
C LEU A 57 -9.60 3.89 -6.63
N ALA A 58 -10.79 3.92 -7.22
CA ALA A 58 -11.05 4.61 -8.48
C ALA A 58 -10.82 6.13 -8.33
N GLU A 59 -11.27 6.75 -7.23
CA GLU A 59 -10.99 8.16 -6.93
C GLU A 59 -9.48 8.43 -6.86
N THR A 60 -8.71 7.55 -6.20
CA THR A 60 -7.25 7.67 -6.18
C THR A 60 -6.67 7.63 -7.59
N ALA A 61 -7.18 6.74 -8.44
CA ALA A 61 -6.75 6.65 -9.83
C ALA A 61 -7.04 7.95 -10.60
N ASP A 62 -8.21 8.52 -10.44
CA ASP A 62 -8.59 9.76 -11.13
C ASP A 62 -7.77 10.96 -10.66
N LEU A 63 -7.47 11.05 -9.36
CA LEU A 63 -6.58 12.08 -8.82
C LEU A 63 -5.17 12.01 -9.45
N VAL A 64 -4.62 10.80 -9.63
CA VAL A 64 -3.32 10.61 -10.28
C VAL A 64 -3.37 10.94 -11.77
N LYS A 65 -4.41 10.49 -12.50
CA LYS A 65 -4.60 10.80 -13.92
C LYS A 65 -4.73 12.30 -14.18
N ASN A 66 -5.42 13.02 -13.30
CA ASN A 66 -5.58 14.48 -13.37
C ASN A 66 -4.24 15.23 -13.23
N LEU A 67 -3.21 14.56 -12.73
CA LEU A 67 -1.83 15.07 -12.70
C LEU A 67 -1.02 14.67 -13.94
N ASN A 68 -1.67 14.12 -14.97
CA ASN A 68 -1.06 13.60 -16.21
C ASN A 68 -0.04 12.48 -15.92
N ARG A 69 -0.29 11.65 -14.88
CA ARG A 69 0.52 10.47 -14.58
C ARG A 69 -0.26 9.19 -14.85
N ARG A 70 0.47 8.13 -15.17
CA ARG A 70 -0.13 6.81 -15.38
C ARG A 70 -0.35 6.14 -14.02
N ILE A 71 -1.44 5.39 -13.92
CA ILE A 71 -1.72 4.56 -12.76
C ILE A 71 -2.31 3.23 -13.18
N VAL A 72 -1.84 2.16 -12.55
CA VAL A 72 -2.42 0.81 -12.62
C VAL A 72 -2.98 0.49 -11.24
N THR A 73 -4.24 0.07 -11.18
CA THR A 73 -4.91 -0.29 -9.92
C THR A 73 -5.29 -1.76 -9.90
N ALA A 74 -5.28 -2.38 -8.72
CA ALA A 74 -5.84 -3.71 -8.51
C ALA A 74 -6.44 -3.85 -7.10
N GLU A 75 -7.56 -4.56 -7.00
CA GLU A 75 -8.15 -4.95 -5.73
C GLU A 75 -7.45 -6.21 -5.23
N VAL A 76 -6.54 -6.06 -4.26
CA VAL A 76 -5.71 -7.15 -3.75
C VAL A 76 -5.56 -7.04 -2.23
N ASP A 77 -5.71 -8.19 -1.57
CA ASP A 77 -5.39 -8.35 -0.16
C ASP A 77 -3.89 -8.65 0.00
N VAL A 78 -3.16 -7.85 0.78
CA VAL A 78 -1.72 -8.07 1.03
C VAL A 78 -1.41 -9.39 1.72
N ARG A 79 -2.41 -10.07 2.28
CA ARG A 79 -2.29 -11.41 2.85
C ARG A 79 -2.18 -12.50 1.79
N ASP A 80 -2.70 -12.26 0.57
CA ASP A 80 -2.60 -13.17 -0.57
C ASP A 80 -1.35 -12.84 -1.41
N TYR A 81 -0.29 -13.65 -1.22
CA TYR A 81 0.99 -13.41 -1.89
C TYR A 81 0.93 -13.57 -3.40
N ASP A 82 0.16 -14.55 -3.90
CA ASP A 82 0.12 -14.84 -5.33
C ASP A 82 -0.65 -13.74 -6.08
N ALA A 83 -1.80 -13.31 -5.55
CA ALA A 83 -2.54 -12.18 -6.09
C ALA A 83 -1.72 -10.86 -6.02
N LEU A 84 -1.03 -10.63 -4.90
CA LEU A 84 -0.16 -9.48 -4.70
C LEU A 84 0.98 -9.46 -5.74
N LYS A 85 1.65 -10.61 -5.92
CA LYS A 85 2.72 -10.74 -6.90
C LYS A 85 2.22 -10.51 -8.33
N ALA A 86 1.09 -11.10 -8.70
CA ALA A 86 0.49 -10.90 -10.02
C ALA A 86 0.13 -9.44 -10.28
N ALA A 87 -0.38 -8.71 -9.29
CA ALA A 87 -0.68 -7.29 -9.42
C ALA A 87 0.58 -6.43 -9.63
N VAL A 88 1.66 -6.73 -8.90
CA VAL A 88 2.95 -6.05 -9.07
C VAL A 88 3.53 -6.34 -10.45
N ASP A 89 3.56 -7.61 -10.87
CA ASP A 89 4.08 -8.03 -12.18
C ASP A 89 3.32 -7.32 -13.32
N SER A 90 1.98 -7.32 -13.27
CA SER A 90 1.15 -6.62 -14.25
C SER A 90 1.37 -5.10 -14.26
N GLY A 91 1.50 -4.49 -13.08
CA GLY A 91 1.80 -3.07 -12.98
C GLY A 91 3.15 -2.71 -13.59
N VAL A 92 4.18 -3.52 -13.34
CA VAL A 92 5.53 -3.33 -13.90
C VAL A 92 5.53 -3.57 -15.41
N GLU A 93 4.80 -4.56 -15.91
CA GLU A 93 4.64 -4.79 -17.35
C GLU A 93 4.05 -3.57 -18.07
N GLN A 94 3.01 -2.96 -17.50
CA GLN A 94 2.32 -1.80 -18.06
C GLN A 94 3.13 -0.50 -17.97
N LEU A 95 3.86 -0.30 -16.87
CA LEU A 95 4.60 0.95 -16.60
C LEU A 95 6.09 0.87 -16.94
N GLY A 96 6.61 -0.35 -17.20
CA GLY A 96 7.94 -0.61 -17.73
C GLY A 96 9.05 -0.77 -16.69
N LYS A 97 8.80 -0.50 -15.39
CA LYS A 97 9.78 -0.61 -14.30
C LYS A 97 9.16 -0.46 -12.92
N LEU A 98 9.99 -0.64 -11.88
CA LEU A 98 9.68 -0.28 -10.50
C LEU A 98 10.90 0.37 -9.84
N ASP A 99 10.70 1.47 -9.14
CA ASP A 99 11.76 2.24 -8.47
C ASP A 99 11.48 2.46 -6.97
N ILE A 100 10.19 2.51 -6.57
CA ILE A 100 9.79 2.85 -5.20
C ILE A 100 8.74 1.85 -4.71
N ILE A 101 8.90 1.37 -3.48
CA ILE A 101 7.91 0.55 -2.77
C ILE A 101 7.44 1.32 -1.55
N VAL A 102 6.13 1.45 -1.39
CA VAL A 102 5.48 2.00 -0.19
C VAL A 102 4.55 0.93 0.38
N ALA A 103 5.06 0.13 1.30
CA ALA A 103 4.28 -0.85 2.05
C ALA A 103 3.54 -0.11 3.18
N ASN A 104 2.31 0.31 2.87
CA ASN A 104 1.51 1.20 3.71
C ASN A 104 0.22 0.55 4.23
N ALA A 105 -0.29 -0.49 3.58
CA ALA A 105 -1.49 -1.19 4.03
C ALA A 105 -1.37 -1.58 5.51
N GLY A 106 -2.38 -1.28 6.29
CA GLY A 106 -2.43 -1.57 7.71
C GLY A 106 -3.85 -1.44 8.27
N ILE A 107 -4.10 -2.17 9.35
CA ILE A 107 -5.36 -2.14 10.09
C ILE A 107 -5.11 -1.87 11.57
N GLY A 108 -6.16 -1.47 12.28
CA GLY A 108 -6.17 -1.28 13.73
C GLY A 108 -7.40 -1.95 14.35
N ASN A 109 -7.32 -2.31 15.63
CA ASN A 109 -8.38 -3.00 16.38
C ASN A 109 -9.29 -2.08 17.20
N GLY A 110 -9.22 -0.75 17.02
CA GLY A 110 -10.09 0.17 17.73
C GLY A 110 -9.79 0.38 19.24
N GLY A 111 -8.61 -0.04 19.70
CA GLY A 111 -8.21 0.17 21.10
C GLY A 111 -8.77 -0.86 22.07
N GLN A 112 -9.08 -2.06 21.61
CA GLN A 112 -9.44 -3.18 22.49
C GLN A 112 -8.28 -3.54 23.42
N THR A 113 -8.62 -3.90 24.67
CA THR A 113 -7.64 -4.43 25.60
C THR A 113 -7.21 -5.85 25.18
N LEU A 114 -6.02 -6.27 25.61
CA LEU A 114 -5.44 -7.55 25.20
C LEU A 114 -6.36 -8.75 25.51
N ASP A 115 -7.02 -8.73 26.68
CA ASP A 115 -7.94 -9.78 27.13
C ASP A 115 -9.26 -9.84 26.36
N HIS A 116 -9.60 -8.79 25.60
CA HIS A 116 -10.75 -8.74 24.70
C HIS A 116 -10.38 -8.89 23.22
N THR A 117 -9.10 -8.95 22.88
CA THR A 117 -8.65 -9.19 21.52
C THR A 117 -8.93 -10.65 21.13
N SER A 118 -9.74 -10.86 20.09
CA SER A 118 -10.00 -12.21 19.59
C SER A 118 -8.78 -12.78 18.86
N GLU A 119 -8.69 -14.12 18.75
CA GLU A 119 -7.64 -14.77 17.93
C GLU A 119 -7.72 -14.35 16.46
N ALA A 120 -8.91 -14.09 15.94
CA ALA A 120 -9.11 -13.61 14.57
C ALA A 120 -8.54 -12.20 14.39
N ASP A 121 -8.84 -11.28 15.31
CA ASP A 121 -8.30 -9.91 15.27
C ASP A 121 -6.77 -9.91 15.39
N TRP A 122 -6.24 -10.74 16.29
CA TRP A 122 -4.79 -10.93 16.43
C TRP A 122 -4.16 -11.42 15.11
N THR A 123 -4.74 -12.47 14.52
CA THR A 123 -4.25 -13.06 13.28
C THR A 123 -4.29 -12.05 12.14
N ASP A 124 -5.41 -11.34 11.99
CA ASP A 124 -5.55 -10.30 10.97
C ASP A 124 -4.53 -9.17 11.14
N MET A 125 -4.28 -8.73 12.38
CA MET A 125 -3.29 -7.71 12.69
C MET A 125 -1.87 -8.14 12.28
N ILE A 126 -1.47 -9.35 12.61
CA ILE A 126 -0.14 -9.89 12.24
C ILE A 126 -0.07 -10.11 10.72
N ASP A 127 -1.11 -10.68 10.13
CA ASP A 127 -1.10 -11.01 8.71
C ASP A 127 -1.10 -9.77 7.80
N VAL A 128 -1.78 -8.71 8.20
CA VAL A 128 -1.77 -7.45 7.43
C VAL A 128 -0.54 -6.61 7.78
N ASN A 129 -0.34 -6.28 9.06
CA ASN A 129 0.63 -5.24 9.45
C ASN A 129 2.08 -5.73 9.50
N LEU A 130 2.32 -7.04 9.56
CA LEU A 130 3.66 -7.63 9.56
C LEU A 130 3.90 -8.50 8.32
N SER A 131 3.14 -9.58 8.17
CA SER A 131 3.30 -10.53 7.05
C SER A 131 2.99 -9.86 5.71
N GLY A 132 1.96 -9.01 5.63
CA GLY A 132 1.58 -8.26 4.43
C GLY A 132 2.63 -7.26 3.98
N VAL A 133 3.29 -6.58 4.92
CA VAL A 133 4.44 -5.71 4.63
C VAL A 133 5.59 -6.51 4.02
N TRP A 134 5.96 -7.63 4.66
CA TRP A 134 7.01 -8.51 4.15
C TRP A 134 6.65 -9.08 2.75
N LYS A 135 5.41 -9.56 2.56
CA LYS A 135 4.93 -10.07 1.27
C LYS A 135 4.99 -9.00 0.18
N SER A 136 4.60 -7.75 0.50
CA SER A 136 4.63 -6.61 -0.42
C SER A 136 6.06 -6.32 -0.90
N VAL A 137 7.02 -6.29 0.01
CA VAL A 137 8.43 -6.10 -0.31
C VAL A 137 8.99 -7.29 -1.10
N LYS A 138 8.67 -8.52 -0.66
CA LYS A 138 9.10 -9.75 -1.34
C LYS A 138 8.61 -9.83 -2.79
N ALA A 139 7.38 -9.43 -3.07
CA ALA A 139 6.82 -9.42 -4.43
C ALA A 139 7.50 -8.37 -5.33
N ALA A 140 7.84 -7.21 -4.77
CA ALA A 140 8.25 -6.03 -5.53
C ALA A 140 9.77 -5.88 -5.72
N VAL A 141 10.57 -6.30 -4.74
CA VAL A 141 12.05 -6.15 -4.76
C VAL A 141 12.71 -6.77 -5.99
N PRO A 142 12.31 -7.96 -6.51
CA PRO A 142 12.93 -8.52 -7.70
C PRO A 142 12.92 -7.58 -8.90
N HIS A 143 11.87 -6.79 -9.08
CA HIS A 143 11.76 -5.81 -10.18
C HIS A 143 12.73 -4.64 -10.00
N ILE A 144 12.95 -4.18 -8.77
CA ILE A 144 13.96 -3.14 -8.47
C ILE A 144 15.37 -3.67 -8.78
N LEU A 145 15.69 -4.89 -8.32
CA LEU A 145 17.00 -5.52 -8.53
C LEU A 145 17.26 -5.76 -10.02
N GLN A 146 16.27 -6.30 -10.74
CA GLN A 146 16.35 -6.53 -12.18
C GLN A 146 16.57 -5.23 -12.96
N GLY A 147 16.02 -4.11 -12.47
CA GLY A 147 16.23 -2.79 -13.07
C GLY A 147 17.66 -2.26 -12.97
N GLY A 148 18.49 -2.75 -12.04
CA GLY A 148 19.90 -2.36 -11.87
C GLY A 148 20.16 -0.90 -11.50
N ARG A 149 19.10 -0.12 -11.22
CA ARG A 149 19.19 1.32 -10.93
C ARG A 149 19.09 1.66 -9.43
N GLY A 150 18.97 0.62 -8.58
CA GLY A 150 18.59 0.81 -7.20
C GLY A 150 17.13 1.23 -7.04
N GLY A 151 16.72 1.54 -5.82
CA GLY A 151 15.36 1.95 -5.49
C GLY A 151 15.22 2.36 -4.04
N SER A 152 13.99 2.74 -3.66
CA SER A 152 13.64 3.09 -2.28
C SER A 152 12.52 2.20 -1.77
N ILE A 153 12.64 1.75 -0.52
CA ILE A 153 11.61 0.97 0.18
C ILE A 153 11.18 1.77 1.41
N ILE A 154 9.89 2.08 1.49
CA ILE A 154 9.27 2.80 2.59
C ILE A 154 8.30 1.85 3.27
N LEU A 155 8.49 1.64 4.57
CA LEU A 155 7.62 0.83 5.42
C LEU A 155 6.89 1.75 6.37
N THR A 156 5.56 1.81 6.27
CA THR A 156 4.75 2.58 7.20
C THR A 156 4.76 1.89 8.57
N SER A 157 5.23 2.59 9.57
CA SER A 157 5.25 2.17 10.96
C SER A 157 4.22 2.99 11.76
N SER A 158 4.31 2.93 13.06
CA SER A 158 3.43 3.66 13.97
C SER A 158 4.22 4.24 15.15
N VAL A 159 3.70 5.30 15.74
CA VAL A 159 4.17 5.76 17.05
C VAL A 159 4.00 4.68 18.12
N GLY A 160 3.05 3.74 17.95
CA GLY A 160 2.90 2.56 18.79
C GLY A 160 4.11 1.61 18.78
N GLY A 161 4.96 1.67 17.73
CA GLY A 161 6.24 0.96 17.69
C GLY A 161 7.35 1.60 18.52
N LEU A 162 7.15 2.86 18.97
CA LEU A 162 8.12 3.63 19.76
C LEU A 162 7.65 3.84 21.20
N LYS A 163 6.34 3.90 21.43
CA LYS A 163 5.75 4.17 22.72
C LYS A 163 4.47 3.35 22.90
N ALA A 164 4.41 2.58 23.99
CA ALA A 164 3.18 1.88 24.35
C ALA A 164 2.04 2.88 24.65
N TYR A 165 0.84 2.54 24.20
CA TYR A 165 -0.37 3.23 24.59
C TYR A 165 -0.97 2.55 25.83
N PRO A 166 -1.57 3.31 26.76
CA PRO A 166 -2.40 2.72 27.80
C PRO A 166 -3.63 2.11 27.12
N HIS A 167 -3.93 0.89 27.44
CA HIS A 167 -4.96 -0.08 27.05
C HIS A 167 -4.45 -1.26 26.25
#